data_b9347964841faf0028dc36be43c481ea
#
_entry.id   b9347964841faf0028dc36be43c481ea
#
_cell.length_a   1.000
_cell.length_b   1.000
_cell.length_c   1.000
_cell.angle_alpha   90.00
_cell.angle_beta   90.00
_cell.angle_gamma   90.00
#
_symmetry.space_group_name_H-M   'P 1'
#
loop_
_entity.id
_entity.type
_entity.pdbx_description
1 polymer ?
#
loop_
_entity_poly.entity_id
_entity_poly.type
_entity_poly.pdbx_seq_one_letter_code
_entity_poly.pdbx_strand_id
1 'polypeptide(L)'
;EEDANTVRKWSTQSRENAPWYQHEELGYNYRMSNVVAAVVRGQMPYLETHIAQKKAIYERYKEGFKDLPVSMNPYDDKASEPNFWLSCLIIDPDAMCRMMRSDTESLYIPEHGKSCPAEILETLAAIGAEGRPVWKPMHMQPVYYTNDFITREGSGRAKTNAYIAGGALGRDGKPLDVGMDIFRRGLCLP
;
A
#
# COMPACT_ATOMS: atom_id res chain seq x y z
N GLU A 1 21.19 9.45 -23.31
CA GLU A 1 21.50 8.16 -23.98
C GLU A 1 22.57 7.37 -23.22
N GLU A 2 23.63 8.02 -22.73
CA GLU A 2 24.69 7.44 -21.92
C GLU A 2 24.16 6.76 -20.63
N ASP A 3 23.35 7.47 -19.85
CA ASP A 3 22.73 6.92 -18.65
C ASP A 3 21.86 5.68 -18.93
N ALA A 4 21.14 5.68 -20.04
CA ALA A 4 20.31 4.56 -20.44
C ALA A 4 21.16 3.32 -20.78
N ASN A 5 22.31 3.51 -21.40
CA ASN A 5 23.24 2.43 -21.70
C ASN A 5 23.90 1.87 -20.42
N THR A 6 24.26 2.76 -19.49
CA THR A 6 24.78 2.38 -18.18
C THR A 6 23.76 1.53 -17.40
N VAL A 7 22.50 1.95 -17.34
CA VAL A 7 21.44 1.18 -16.69
C VAL A 7 21.22 -0.18 -17.36
N ARG A 8 21.24 -0.24 -18.71
CA ARG A 8 21.13 -1.52 -19.43
C ARG A 8 22.29 -2.45 -19.10
N LYS A 9 23.51 -1.93 -19.06
CA LYS A 9 24.71 -2.69 -18.71
C LYS A 9 24.60 -3.25 -17.28
N TRP A 10 24.33 -2.41 -16.30
CA TRP A 10 24.18 -2.82 -14.89
C TRP A 10 23.06 -3.84 -14.68
N SER A 11 21.93 -3.69 -15.37
CA SER A 11 20.80 -4.62 -15.24
C SER A 11 21.06 -6.00 -15.82
N THR A 12 22.13 -6.17 -16.59
CA THR A 12 22.57 -7.42 -17.22
C THR A 12 23.93 -7.87 -16.71
N GLN A 13 24.19 -7.71 -15.42
CA GLN A 13 25.41 -8.14 -14.74
C GLN A 13 26.67 -7.38 -15.14
N SER A 14 26.59 -6.23 -15.79
CA SER A 14 27.74 -5.47 -16.34
C SER A 14 28.67 -6.32 -17.22
N ARG A 15 28.09 -7.24 -17.97
CA ARG A 15 28.84 -8.12 -18.84
C ARG A 15 29.37 -7.33 -20.04
N GLU A 16 30.70 -7.45 -20.29
CA GLU A 16 31.36 -6.88 -21.44
C GLU A 16 31.15 -7.73 -22.72
N ASN A 17 31.32 -7.10 -23.87
CA ASN A 17 31.25 -7.79 -25.15
C ASN A 17 32.58 -8.53 -25.44
N ALA A 18 32.75 -9.68 -24.78
CA ALA A 18 33.94 -10.53 -24.93
C ALA A 18 33.51 -11.99 -25.17
N PRO A 19 34.39 -12.85 -25.78
CA PRO A 19 34.13 -14.27 -25.96
C PRO A 19 33.97 -15.05 -24.64
N TRP A 20 34.43 -14.49 -23.54
CA TRP A 20 34.32 -15.02 -22.20
C TRP A 20 33.51 -14.06 -21.31
N TYR A 21 33.22 -14.47 -20.07
CA TYR A 21 32.59 -13.61 -19.08
C TYR A 21 33.60 -12.60 -18.55
N GLN A 22 33.46 -11.36 -18.98
CA GLN A 22 34.27 -10.21 -18.58
C GLN A 22 33.38 -9.20 -17.88
N HIS A 23 33.82 -8.72 -16.73
CA HIS A 23 33.13 -7.71 -15.93
C HIS A 23 34.16 -6.69 -15.44
N GLU A 24 34.00 -5.43 -15.82
CA GLU A 24 34.88 -4.33 -15.40
C GLU A 24 34.31 -3.55 -14.22
N GLU A 25 33.03 -3.75 -13.94
CA GLU A 25 32.33 -3.11 -12.86
C GLU A 25 31.25 -4.03 -12.28
N LEU A 26 30.74 -3.69 -11.07
CA LEU A 26 29.66 -4.43 -10.44
C LEU A 26 28.35 -4.25 -11.23
N GLY A 27 27.69 -5.36 -11.50
CA GLY A 27 26.38 -5.39 -12.14
C GLY A 27 25.37 -6.22 -11.36
N TYR A 28 24.11 -6.19 -11.82
CA TYR A 28 22.97 -6.79 -11.15
C TYR A 28 22.14 -7.61 -12.12
N ASN A 29 21.33 -8.51 -11.62
CA ASN A 29 20.34 -9.23 -12.40
C ASN A 29 18.96 -8.61 -12.21
N TYR A 30 18.66 -7.55 -12.96
CA TYR A 30 17.39 -6.82 -12.90
C TYR A 30 16.50 -7.03 -14.14
N ARG A 31 16.84 -7.99 -14.98
CA ARG A 31 15.98 -8.32 -16.12
C ARG A 31 15.09 -9.53 -15.81
N MET A 32 13.89 -9.44 -16.34
CA MET A 32 12.93 -10.54 -16.26
C MET A 32 13.51 -11.78 -16.96
N SER A 33 13.48 -12.93 -16.30
CA SER A 33 13.85 -14.20 -16.92
C SER A 33 12.81 -14.64 -17.96
N ASN A 34 13.24 -15.45 -18.93
CA ASN A 34 12.32 -15.96 -19.96
C ASN A 34 11.17 -16.77 -19.36
N VAL A 35 11.38 -17.46 -18.25
CA VAL A 35 10.32 -18.21 -17.56
C VAL A 35 9.27 -17.25 -17.00
N VAL A 36 9.68 -16.20 -16.30
CA VAL A 36 8.77 -15.18 -15.78
C VAL A 36 8.05 -14.45 -16.92
N ALA A 37 8.78 -14.11 -17.99
CA ALA A 37 8.20 -13.48 -19.19
C ALA A 37 7.13 -14.38 -19.86
N ALA A 38 7.36 -15.68 -19.92
CA ALA A 38 6.39 -16.64 -20.47
C ALA A 38 5.11 -16.71 -19.62
N VAL A 39 5.23 -16.72 -18.29
CA VAL A 39 4.08 -16.67 -17.36
C VAL A 39 3.28 -15.38 -17.56
N VAL A 40 3.95 -14.23 -17.59
CA VAL A 40 3.29 -12.92 -17.82
C VAL A 40 2.60 -12.93 -19.19
N ARG A 41 3.26 -13.37 -20.25
CA ARG A 41 2.67 -13.46 -21.59
C ARG A 41 1.44 -14.36 -21.62
N GLY A 42 1.44 -15.47 -20.89
CA GLY A 42 0.29 -16.37 -20.75
C GLY A 42 -0.92 -15.73 -20.07
N GLN A 43 -0.71 -14.72 -19.22
CA GLN A 43 -1.78 -13.99 -18.52
C GLN A 43 -2.35 -12.82 -19.34
N MET A 44 -1.59 -12.26 -20.27
CA MET A 44 -1.99 -11.08 -21.04
C MET A 44 -3.37 -11.19 -21.72
N PRO A 45 -3.77 -12.33 -22.33
CA PRO A 45 -5.08 -12.46 -22.95
C PRO A 45 -6.27 -12.32 -21.99
N TYR A 46 -6.01 -12.49 -20.68
CA TYR A 46 -7.06 -12.45 -19.63
C TYR A 46 -7.08 -11.12 -18.85
N LEU A 47 -6.18 -10.19 -19.15
CA LEU A 47 -6.00 -8.96 -18.38
C LEU A 47 -7.31 -8.17 -18.27
N GLU A 48 -7.95 -7.87 -19.38
CA GLU A 48 -9.18 -7.09 -19.42
C GLU A 48 -10.33 -7.79 -18.67
N THR A 49 -10.42 -9.12 -18.80
CA THR A 49 -11.39 -9.92 -18.05
C THR A 49 -11.16 -9.81 -16.55
N HIS A 50 -9.90 -9.89 -16.11
CA HIS A 50 -9.57 -9.77 -14.68
C HIS A 50 -9.84 -8.36 -14.15
N ILE A 51 -9.54 -7.31 -14.92
CA ILE A 51 -9.87 -5.93 -14.54
C ILE A 51 -11.38 -5.75 -14.39
N ALA A 52 -12.16 -6.25 -15.35
CA ALA A 52 -13.62 -6.19 -15.28
C ALA A 52 -14.19 -6.93 -14.07
N GLN A 53 -13.67 -8.11 -13.75
CA GLN A 53 -14.06 -8.89 -12.56
C GLN A 53 -13.72 -8.13 -11.27
N LYS A 54 -12.51 -7.57 -11.17
CA LYS A 54 -12.08 -6.78 -10.01
C LYS A 54 -12.92 -5.51 -9.84
N LYS A 55 -13.26 -4.83 -10.93
CA LYS A 55 -14.18 -3.69 -10.90
C LYS A 55 -15.55 -4.09 -10.37
N ALA A 56 -16.11 -5.21 -10.86
CA ALA A 56 -17.40 -5.70 -10.40
C ALA A 56 -17.41 -6.05 -8.90
N ILE A 57 -16.32 -6.59 -8.37
CA ILE A 57 -16.14 -6.84 -6.94
C ILE A 57 -16.13 -5.51 -6.17
N TYR A 58 -15.33 -4.54 -6.61
CA TYR A 58 -15.25 -3.22 -5.99
C TYR A 58 -16.62 -2.52 -5.93
N GLU A 59 -17.37 -2.49 -7.04
CA GLU A 59 -18.69 -1.85 -7.09
C GLU A 59 -19.71 -2.56 -6.20
N ARG A 60 -19.61 -3.90 -6.08
CA ARG A 60 -20.45 -4.68 -5.15
C ARG A 60 -20.18 -4.32 -3.70
N TYR A 61 -18.91 -4.17 -3.30
CA TYR A 61 -18.56 -3.71 -1.97
C TYR A 61 -19.07 -2.29 -1.72
N LYS A 62 -18.84 -1.38 -2.69
CA LYS A 62 -19.26 0.01 -2.60
C LYS A 62 -20.78 0.13 -2.39
N GLU A 63 -21.57 -0.63 -3.13
CA GLU A 63 -23.02 -0.66 -2.95
C GLU A 63 -23.42 -1.31 -1.63
N GLY A 64 -22.77 -2.42 -1.24
CA GLY A 64 -23.08 -3.11 0.01
C GLY A 64 -22.78 -2.30 1.28
N PHE A 65 -21.84 -1.38 1.21
CA PHE A 65 -21.40 -0.59 2.37
C PHE A 65 -21.93 0.85 2.37
N LYS A 66 -22.77 1.25 1.41
CA LYS A 66 -23.21 2.64 1.23
C LYS A 66 -23.87 3.28 2.43
N ASP A 67 -24.53 2.46 3.26
CA ASP A 67 -25.25 2.91 4.46
C ASP A 67 -24.46 2.72 5.77
N LEU A 68 -23.18 2.28 5.66
CA LEU A 68 -22.29 2.10 6.79
C LEU A 68 -21.32 3.28 6.92
N PRO A 69 -20.83 3.57 8.14
CA PRO A 69 -19.86 4.65 8.38
C PRO A 69 -18.45 4.24 7.91
N VAL A 70 -18.32 3.98 6.63
CA VAL A 70 -17.08 3.56 5.97
C VAL A 70 -17.00 4.18 4.58
N SER A 71 -15.80 4.26 4.03
CA SER A 71 -15.57 4.68 2.65
C SER A 71 -14.64 3.71 1.93
N MET A 72 -14.85 3.57 0.61
CA MET A 72 -13.95 2.79 -0.24
C MET A 72 -12.87 3.69 -0.86
N ASN A 73 -11.73 3.12 -1.24
CA ASN A 73 -10.71 3.85 -1.98
C ASN A 73 -11.32 4.53 -3.21
N PRO A 74 -11.21 5.86 -3.33
CA PRO A 74 -11.82 6.59 -4.45
C PRO A 74 -11.05 6.36 -5.75
N TYR A 75 -11.75 6.48 -6.89
CA TYR A 75 -11.14 6.63 -8.20
C TYR A 75 -11.91 7.66 -9.03
N ASP A 76 -11.22 8.25 -9.99
CA ASP A 76 -11.80 9.16 -10.97
C ASP A 76 -11.68 8.52 -12.36
N ASP A 77 -12.79 8.09 -12.91
CA ASP A 77 -12.88 7.42 -14.22
C ASP A 77 -12.56 8.34 -15.40
N LYS A 78 -12.52 9.68 -15.18
CA LYS A 78 -12.13 10.66 -16.19
C LYS A 78 -10.64 10.96 -16.21
N ALA A 79 -9.98 10.79 -15.06
CA ALA A 79 -8.57 11.13 -14.87
C ALA A 79 -7.66 9.89 -14.75
N SER A 80 -8.23 8.69 -14.59
CA SER A 80 -7.47 7.47 -14.36
C SER A 80 -8.15 6.22 -14.89
N GLU A 81 -7.36 5.21 -15.22
CA GLU A 81 -7.79 3.87 -15.57
C GLU A 81 -7.29 2.88 -14.51
N PRO A 82 -7.98 2.73 -13.38
CA PRO A 82 -7.56 1.81 -12.33
C PRO A 82 -7.77 0.35 -12.74
N ASN A 83 -6.86 -0.51 -12.34
CA ASN A 83 -6.99 -1.95 -12.54
C ASN A 83 -7.78 -2.67 -11.41
N PHE A 84 -8.25 -1.93 -10.42
CA PHE A 84 -9.00 -2.43 -9.26
C PHE A 84 -8.31 -3.59 -8.52
N TRP A 85 -6.98 -3.57 -8.48
CA TRP A 85 -6.19 -4.62 -7.84
C TRP A 85 -6.69 -4.94 -6.42
N LEU A 86 -6.97 -3.91 -5.63
CA LEU A 86 -7.46 -4.05 -4.27
C LEU A 86 -8.70 -3.18 -4.04
N SER A 87 -9.64 -3.74 -3.28
CA SER A 87 -10.76 -3.03 -2.69
C SER A 87 -10.38 -2.67 -1.26
N CYS A 88 -10.12 -1.39 -0.98
CA CYS A 88 -9.75 -0.92 0.34
C CYS A 88 -10.93 -0.22 1.00
N LEU A 89 -11.16 -0.57 2.26
CA LEU A 89 -12.18 0.03 3.11
C LEU A 89 -11.49 0.88 4.18
N ILE A 90 -12.05 2.06 4.45
CA ILE A 90 -11.60 2.97 5.50
C ILE A 90 -12.78 3.24 6.42
N ILE A 91 -12.64 2.95 7.72
CA ILE A 91 -13.66 3.17 8.73
C ILE A 91 -13.69 4.67 9.10
N ASP A 92 -14.86 5.26 9.23
CA ASP A 92 -14.99 6.65 9.67
C ASP A 92 -14.41 6.82 11.08
N PRO A 93 -13.77 7.97 11.40
CA PRO A 93 -13.13 8.16 12.69
C PRO A 93 -14.07 7.93 13.88
N ASP A 94 -15.33 8.38 13.77
CA ASP A 94 -16.34 8.26 14.83
C ASP A 94 -16.90 6.84 15.01
N ALA A 95 -16.70 6.00 13.99
CA ALA A 95 -17.08 4.59 14.00
C ALA A 95 -15.94 3.64 14.43
N MET A 96 -14.77 4.19 14.77
CA MET A 96 -13.65 3.43 15.28
C MET A 96 -13.84 3.05 16.75
N CYS A 97 -13.72 1.77 17.10
CA CYS A 97 -13.53 1.36 18.47
C CYS A 97 -12.11 1.70 18.96
N ARG A 98 -11.90 1.64 20.27
CA ARG A 98 -10.58 1.90 20.86
C ARG A 98 -9.59 0.81 20.45
N MET A 99 -8.52 1.21 19.79
CA MET A 99 -7.47 0.33 19.30
C MET A 99 -6.10 0.85 19.70
N MET A 100 -5.18 -0.04 20.07
CA MET A 100 -3.76 0.21 20.28
C MET A 100 -2.95 -0.67 19.37
N ARG A 101 -1.96 -0.09 18.67
CA ARG A 101 -0.99 -0.82 17.86
C ARG A 101 0.41 -0.60 18.40
N SER A 102 1.14 -1.69 18.56
CA SER A 102 2.60 -1.71 18.66
C SER A 102 3.21 -1.97 17.26
N ASP A 103 4.50 -2.20 17.21
CA ASP A 103 5.16 -2.58 15.96
C ASP A 103 4.79 -4.00 15.48
N THR A 104 4.33 -4.86 16.37
CA THR A 104 4.06 -6.28 16.08
C THR A 104 2.66 -6.73 16.45
N GLU A 105 1.92 -5.94 17.23
CA GLU A 105 0.62 -6.36 17.76
C GLU A 105 -0.44 -5.28 17.55
N SER A 106 -1.68 -5.70 17.46
CA SER A 106 -2.86 -4.84 17.46
C SER A 106 -3.86 -5.35 18.48
N LEU A 107 -4.17 -4.52 19.47
CA LEU A 107 -5.15 -4.80 20.51
C LEU A 107 -6.32 -3.84 20.36
N TYR A 108 -7.53 -4.30 20.65
CA TYR A 108 -8.72 -3.46 20.60
C TYR A 108 -9.71 -3.82 21.72
N ILE A 109 -10.59 -2.89 22.02
CA ILE A 109 -11.69 -3.08 22.95
C ILE A 109 -12.98 -3.03 22.14
N PRO A 110 -13.73 -4.15 22.03
CA PRO A 110 -15.00 -4.17 21.31
C PRO A 110 -15.97 -3.13 21.89
N GLU A 111 -16.65 -2.38 21.01
CA GLU A 111 -17.63 -1.36 21.37
C GLU A 111 -18.84 -1.48 20.43
N HIS A 112 -20.06 -1.51 21.01
CA HIS A 112 -21.29 -1.64 20.22
C HIS A 112 -21.44 -0.50 19.20
N GLY A 113 -21.68 -0.85 17.94
CA GLY A 113 -21.83 0.10 16.83
C GLY A 113 -20.52 0.67 16.30
N LYS A 114 -19.36 0.20 16.80
CA LYS A 114 -18.03 0.59 16.33
C LYS A 114 -17.17 -0.64 16.04
N SER A 115 -16.16 -0.45 15.22
CA SER A 115 -15.22 -1.51 14.90
C SER A 115 -13.82 -0.95 14.59
N CYS A 116 -12.87 -1.85 14.28
CA CYS A 116 -11.55 -1.47 13.81
C CYS A 116 -11.04 -2.50 12.79
N PRO A 117 -10.00 -2.17 12.02
CA PRO A 117 -9.43 -3.10 11.05
C PRO A 117 -9.04 -4.46 11.63
N ALA A 118 -8.53 -4.52 12.87
CA ALA A 118 -8.15 -5.78 13.50
C ALA A 118 -9.37 -6.68 13.74
N GLU A 119 -10.44 -6.15 14.33
CA GLU A 119 -11.67 -6.89 14.59
C GLU A 119 -12.32 -7.42 13.30
N ILE A 120 -12.37 -6.58 12.24
CA ILE A 120 -12.92 -6.99 10.95
C ILE A 120 -12.08 -8.09 10.33
N LEU A 121 -10.75 -7.98 10.36
CA LEU A 121 -9.85 -9.01 9.83
C LEU A 121 -9.96 -10.33 10.57
N GLU A 122 -10.11 -10.31 11.89
CA GLU A 122 -10.36 -11.51 12.69
C GLU A 122 -11.71 -12.16 12.34
N THR A 123 -12.76 -11.33 12.17
CA THR A 123 -14.08 -11.79 11.75
C THR A 123 -14.05 -12.42 10.36
N LEU A 124 -13.36 -11.80 9.41
CA LEU A 124 -13.16 -12.37 8.07
C LEU A 124 -12.43 -13.71 8.12
N ALA A 125 -11.36 -13.78 8.91
CA ALA A 125 -10.60 -15.03 9.09
C ALA A 125 -11.46 -16.15 9.70
N ALA A 126 -12.35 -15.83 10.64
CA ALA A 126 -13.25 -16.80 11.27
C ALA A 126 -14.25 -17.44 10.28
N ILE A 127 -14.58 -16.75 9.18
CA ILE A 127 -15.43 -17.30 8.11
C ILE A 127 -14.64 -17.81 6.89
N GLY A 128 -13.31 -17.94 7.03
CA GLY A 128 -12.44 -18.45 5.98
C GLY A 128 -12.15 -17.45 4.86
N ALA A 129 -12.39 -16.15 5.07
CA ALA A 129 -12.07 -15.08 4.13
C ALA A 129 -10.77 -14.36 4.56
N GLU A 130 -9.90 -14.06 3.60
CA GLU A 130 -8.64 -13.38 3.87
C GLU A 130 -8.73 -11.90 3.50
N GLY A 131 -8.74 -11.02 4.51
CA GLY A 131 -8.46 -9.59 4.35
C GLY A 131 -7.04 -9.26 4.80
N ARG A 132 -6.57 -8.05 4.52
CA ARG A 132 -5.22 -7.60 4.92
C ARG A 132 -5.26 -6.16 5.45
N PRO A 133 -4.38 -5.80 6.40
CA PRO A 133 -4.19 -4.39 6.74
C PRO A 133 -3.75 -3.60 5.51
N VAL A 134 -4.13 -2.32 5.43
CA VAL A 134 -3.46 -1.38 4.52
C VAL A 134 -1.99 -1.27 4.93
N TRP A 135 -1.10 -1.02 3.97
CA TRP A 135 0.34 -0.97 4.22
C TRP A 135 0.73 0.07 5.26
N LYS A 136 1.58 -0.36 6.19
CA LYS A 136 2.24 0.56 7.12
C LYS A 136 3.13 1.50 6.32
N PRO A 137 2.96 2.83 6.43
CA PRO A 137 3.79 3.79 5.70
C PRO A 137 5.28 3.62 5.98
N MET A 138 6.11 3.90 4.98
CA MET A 138 7.56 3.70 5.08
C MET A 138 8.19 4.49 6.23
N HIS A 139 7.76 5.71 6.46
CA HIS A 139 8.25 6.54 7.57
C HIS A 139 7.88 5.97 8.95
N MET A 140 6.88 5.10 9.04
CA MET A 140 6.52 4.41 10.28
C MET A 140 7.26 3.08 10.48
N GLN A 141 8.12 2.67 9.56
CA GLN A 141 8.92 1.46 9.71
C GLN A 141 10.08 1.71 10.69
N PRO A 142 10.36 0.79 11.64
CA PRO A 142 11.41 0.97 12.64
C PRO A 142 12.76 1.36 12.06
N VAL A 143 13.12 0.81 10.91
CA VAL A 143 14.38 1.09 10.21
C VAL A 143 14.55 2.58 9.81
N TYR A 144 13.44 3.32 9.72
CA TYR A 144 13.45 4.74 9.32
C TYR A 144 13.13 5.71 10.46
N TYR A 145 12.99 5.26 11.72
CA TYR A 145 12.62 6.14 12.84
C TYR A 145 13.59 7.29 13.10
N THR A 146 14.84 7.11 12.76
CA THR A 146 15.87 8.12 12.94
C THR A 146 16.16 8.96 11.70
N ASN A 147 15.47 8.67 10.58
CA ASN A 147 15.64 9.42 9.35
C ASN A 147 14.91 10.77 9.43
N ASP A 148 15.36 11.71 8.61
CA ASP A 148 14.66 12.98 8.45
C ASP A 148 13.35 12.78 7.72
N PHE A 149 12.30 13.47 8.18
CA PHE A 149 11.00 13.49 7.57
C PHE A 149 10.67 14.90 7.05
N ILE A 150 10.39 15.02 5.75
CA ILE A 150 10.09 16.30 5.11
C ILE A 150 8.59 16.40 4.94
N THR A 151 7.99 17.42 5.54
CA THR A 151 6.56 17.74 5.38
C THR A 151 6.36 18.78 4.27
N ARG A 152 5.13 18.85 3.73
CA ARG A 152 4.75 19.86 2.74
C ARG A 152 4.90 21.29 3.26
N GLU A 153 4.73 21.50 4.55
CA GLU A 153 4.79 22.81 5.20
C GLU A 153 6.22 23.33 5.39
N GLY A 154 7.22 22.57 4.99
CA GLY A 154 8.61 23.01 4.85
C GLY A 154 9.33 23.42 6.15
N SER A 155 8.66 23.33 7.27
CA SER A 155 9.09 23.94 8.53
C SER A 155 10.10 23.12 9.31
N GLY A 156 10.59 22.04 8.82
CA GLY A 156 11.56 21.35 9.60
C GLY A 156 11.75 19.89 9.27
N ARG A 157 12.97 19.51 9.35
CA ARG A 157 13.41 18.14 9.38
C ARG A 157 13.19 17.57 10.78
N ALA A 158 11.95 17.29 11.13
CA ALA A 158 11.71 16.47 12.30
C ALA A 158 12.22 15.05 12.03
N LYS A 159 12.77 14.39 13.01
CA LYS A 159 13.00 12.95 12.93
C LYS A 159 11.65 12.24 12.85
N THR A 160 11.59 11.16 12.11
CA THR A 160 10.34 10.43 11.85
C THR A 160 9.59 10.04 13.12
N ASN A 161 10.29 9.55 14.15
CA ASN A 161 9.69 9.20 15.43
C ASN A 161 9.05 10.39 16.16
N ALA A 162 9.69 11.55 16.12
CA ALA A 162 9.16 12.79 16.71
C ALA A 162 7.91 13.27 15.95
N TYR A 163 7.91 13.16 14.62
CA TYR A 163 6.75 13.48 13.78
C TYR A 163 5.55 12.58 14.10
N ILE A 164 5.76 11.26 14.17
CA ILE A 164 4.71 10.29 14.51
C ILE A 164 4.16 10.56 15.92
N ALA A 165 5.01 10.81 16.90
CA ALA A 165 4.62 11.07 18.29
C ALA A 165 3.81 12.38 18.43
N GLY A 166 4.07 13.35 17.58
CA GLY A 166 3.37 14.63 17.58
C GLY A 166 1.89 14.56 17.25
N GLY A 167 1.42 13.48 16.61
CA GLY A 167 0.01 13.19 16.32
C GLY A 167 -0.75 14.34 15.68
N ALA A 168 -0.08 15.14 14.84
CA ALA A 168 -0.54 16.45 14.47
C ALA A 168 -1.84 16.41 13.64
N LEU A 169 -2.85 17.11 14.14
CA LEU A 169 -4.01 17.51 13.34
C LEU A 169 -3.73 18.88 12.72
N GLY A 170 -4.16 19.05 11.48
CA GLY A 170 -4.16 20.35 10.82
C GLY A 170 -5.13 21.32 11.49
N ARG A 171 -5.09 22.59 11.09
CA ARG A 171 -6.02 23.64 11.57
C ARG A 171 -7.49 23.32 11.25
N ASP A 172 -7.73 22.49 10.25
CA ASP A 172 -9.05 21.99 9.83
C ASP A 172 -9.48 20.71 10.57
N GLY A 173 -8.73 20.28 11.57
CA GLY A 173 -9.02 19.06 12.35
C GLY A 173 -8.69 17.75 11.63
N LYS A 174 -8.13 17.81 10.42
CA LYS A 174 -7.76 16.60 9.67
C LYS A 174 -6.36 16.14 10.03
N PRO A 175 -6.10 14.82 9.95
CA PRO A 175 -4.76 14.29 10.14
C PRO A 175 -3.76 14.88 9.14
N LEU A 176 -2.65 15.42 9.64
CA LEU A 176 -1.56 15.89 8.79
C LEU A 176 -0.82 14.72 8.12
N ASP A 177 -0.75 13.59 8.80
CA ASP A 177 -0.20 12.34 8.26
C ASP A 177 -1.33 11.47 7.71
N VAL A 178 -1.68 11.71 6.45
CA VAL A 178 -2.73 10.96 5.74
C VAL A 178 -2.37 9.46 5.65
N GLY A 179 -1.10 9.13 5.45
CA GLY A 179 -0.66 7.74 5.36
C GLY A 179 -0.88 6.99 6.67
N MET A 180 -0.53 7.61 7.80
CA MET A 180 -0.76 7.05 9.13
C MET A 180 -2.27 6.90 9.43
N ASP A 181 -3.08 7.89 9.06
CA ASP A 181 -4.52 7.85 9.26
C ASP A 181 -5.16 6.69 8.47
N ILE A 182 -4.83 6.55 7.19
CA ILE A 182 -5.32 5.45 6.36
C ILE A 182 -4.86 4.09 6.94
N PHE A 183 -3.61 3.97 7.35
CA PHE A 183 -3.10 2.75 7.97
C PHE A 183 -3.84 2.38 9.26
N ARG A 184 -4.24 3.37 10.05
CA ARG A 184 -4.97 3.15 11.32
C ARG A 184 -6.39 2.63 11.08
N ARG A 185 -7.09 3.16 10.08
CA ARG A 185 -8.53 2.94 9.86
C ARG A 185 -8.85 2.05 8.67
N GLY A 186 -7.83 1.72 7.87
CA GLY A 186 -8.00 1.03 6.61
C GLY A 186 -7.67 -0.46 6.65
N LEU A 187 -8.35 -1.20 5.79
CA LEU A 187 -8.05 -2.60 5.48
C LEU A 187 -8.34 -2.90 4.00
N CYS A 188 -7.70 -3.94 3.49
CA CYS A 188 -7.99 -4.49 2.17
C CYS A 188 -8.98 -5.65 2.32
N LEU A 189 -10.05 -5.60 1.57
CA LEU A 189 -11.08 -6.64 1.51
C LEU A 189 -10.63 -7.82 0.63
N PRO A 190 -11.23 -9.01 0.79
CA PRO A 190 -10.98 -10.17 -0.04
C PRO A 190 -11.13 -9.95 -1.54
#